data_410c2b80847452435c557a68721f6e02
#
_entry.id   410c2b80847452435c557a68721f6e02
#
_cell.length_a   1.000
_cell.length_b   1.000
_cell.length_c   1.000
_cell.angle_alpha   90.00
_cell.angle_beta   90.00
_cell.angle_gamma   90.00
#
_symmetry.space_group_name_H-M   'P 1'
#
loop_
_entity.id
_entity.type
_entity.pdbx_description
1 polymer ?
#
loop_
_entity_poly.entity_id
_entity_poly.type
_entity_poly.pdbx_seq_one_letter_code
_entity_poly.pdbx_strand_id
1 'polypeptide(L)'
;MHRSIKRVPFLCLLLVLILCAQCAPAESVALPASSGDYSPALAGQALALCSGQTAEETRESLESAGFSILLQQNFDKAADDPAHTCAFTVARGQVEWAGQTHTMLAVVIRGTSGGEWYSNFDFAPSHSGDTAFAENFLFAAQDVFLSLNALLGQEDNPLVLVTGHSRGAACANLLGVLLNAAYDPASVFVYTFATPMTVRGDALAAEYPNIFNLVNPCDAVTKVPLAAWGYGRAGQDIVLQNDAELAAQVDAAIASLSALAPDIPAYYTQRHSLTGPGLSDDGLTVFDAMLAFGSSLTNLSEQSAAPSSPAQLDAIAADSDFAPLAALIEKISDPSTDTGRTVLSQHMPQMYAQLLTQGE
;
A
#
# COMPACT_ATOMS: atom_id res chain seq x y z
N MET A 1 -47.25 37.67 -53.06
CA MET A 1 -47.15 36.49 -52.26
C MET A 1 -45.65 36.15 -52.03
N HIS A 2 -45.06 36.61 -50.90
CA HIS A 2 -43.69 36.33 -50.57
C HIS A 2 -43.68 35.20 -49.52
N ARG A 3 -43.11 34.02 -49.86
CA ARG A 3 -42.88 32.94 -48.92
C ARG A 3 -41.56 33.21 -48.24
N SER A 4 -41.63 33.49 -46.94
CA SER A 4 -40.50 33.55 -46.01
C SER A 4 -40.02 32.15 -45.71
N ILE A 5 -38.80 31.79 -46.12
CA ILE A 5 -38.10 30.55 -45.72
C ILE A 5 -37.51 30.80 -44.35
N LYS A 6 -38.09 30.13 -43.30
CA LYS A 6 -37.51 30.12 -41.95
C LYS A 6 -36.19 29.38 -41.97
N ARG A 7 -35.09 30.07 -41.72
CA ARG A 7 -33.77 29.51 -41.46
C ARG A 7 -33.82 28.91 -40.06
N VAL A 8 -33.95 27.57 -39.92
CA VAL A 8 -33.74 26.83 -38.68
C VAL A 8 -32.24 26.79 -38.44
N PRO A 9 -31.77 27.02 -37.22
CA PRO A 9 -30.39 27.43 -36.98
C PRO A 9 -29.44 26.24 -37.07
N PHE A 10 -28.46 26.35 -37.94
CA PHE A 10 -27.26 25.54 -38.06
C PHE A 10 -26.47 25.49 -36.72
N LEU A 11 -26.79 26.34 -35.78
CA LEU A 11 -26.19 26.47 -34.47
C LEU A 11 -26.51 25.30 -33.53
N CYS A 12 -27.69 24.67 -33.64
CA CYS A 12 -28.06 23.51 -32.79
C CYS A 12 -27.33 22.22 -33.17
N LEU A 13 -26.99 22.07 -34.47
CA LEU A 13 -26.24 20.89 -34.94
C LEU A 13 -24.77 20.94 -34.49
N LEU A 14 -24.19 22.16 -34.43
CA LEU A 14 -22.81 22.36 -33.95
C LEU A 14 -22.69 22.15 -32.44
N LEU A 15 -23.70 22.51 -31.64
CA LEU A 15 -23.72 22.27 -30.17
C LEU A 15 -23.84 20.80 -29.81
N VAL A 16 -24.59 20.01 -30.58
CA VAL A 16 -24.71 18.55 -30.38
C VAL A 16 -23.41 17.85 -30.75
N LEU A 17 -22.68 18.30 -31.77
CA LEU A 17 -21.37 17.75 -32.14
C LEU A 17 -20.26 18.14 -31.15
N ILE A 18 -20.35 19.27 -30.47
CA ILE A 18 -19.37 19.70 -29.45
C ILE A 18 -19.62 18.97 -28.10
N LEU A 19 -20.86 18.62 -27.78
CA LEU A 19 -21.19 17.83 -26.60
C LEU A 19 -20.81 16.34 -26.74
N CYS A 20 -20.71 15.80 -27.97
CA CYS A 20 -20.25 14.44 -28.20
C CYS A 20 -18.70 14.30 -28.24
N ALA A 21 -17.95 15.41 -28.27
CA ALA A 21 -16.50 15.40 -28.42
C ALA A 21 -15.74 15.47 -27.10
N GLN A 22 -16.40 15.32 -25.94
CA GLN A 22 -15.75 15.41 -24.61
C GLN A 22 -15.86 14.15 -23.76
N CYS A 23 -16.35 13.04 -24.29
CA CYS A 23 -16.07 11.75 -23.69
C CYS A 23 -14.89 11.12 -24.43
N ALA A 24 -13.66 11.47 -24.05
CA ALA A 24 -12.56 10.55 -24.29
C ALA A 24 -12.99 9.20 -23.68
N PRO A 25 -12.90 8.07 -24.41
CA PRO A 25 -13.18 6.77 -23.79
C PRO A 25 -12.31 6.66 -22.54
N ALA A 26 -12.90 6.26 -21.41
CA ALA A 26 -12.14 5.93 -20.21
C ALA A 26 -11.02 4.97 -20.64
N GLU A 27 -9.80 5.26 -20.21
CA GLU A 27 -8.65 4.44 -20.58
C GLU A 27 -8.85 3.09 -19.89
N SER A 28 -9.19 2.05 -20.66
CA SER A 28 -9.45 0.72 -20.12
C SER A 28 -8.19 0.14 -19.50
N VAL A 29 -8.34 -0.60 -18.41
CA VAL A 29 -7.21 -1.29 -17.75
C VAL A 29 -6.55 -2.24 -18.73
N ALA A 30 -5.24 -2.08 -18.93
CA ALA A 30 -4.43 -2.87 -19.86
C ALA A 30 -3.84 -4.09 -19.14
N LEU A 31 -4.45 -5.26 -19.33
CA LEU A 31 -4.00 -6.49 -18.71
C LEU A 31 -2.88 -7.18 -19.52
N PRO A 32 -1.90 -7.82 -18.82
CA PRO A 32 -0.91 -8.70 -19.47
C PRO A 32 -1.56 -9.98 -20.02
N ALA A 33 -0.81 -10.74 -20.80
CA ALA A 33 -1.30 -12.01 -21.37
C ALA A 33 -1.66 -13.06 -20.31
N SER A 34 -0.96 -13.05 -19.17
CA SER A 34 -1.22 -13.90 -18.00
C SER A 34 -1.13 -13.06 -16.73
N SER A 35 -1.87 -13.43 -15.69
CA SER A 35 -1.77 -12.79 -14.37
C SER A 35 -0.38 -12.94 -13.75
N GLY A 36 0.39 -13.95 -14.14
CA GLY A 36 1.78 -14.15 -13.72
C GLY A 36 2.82 -13.34 -14.51
N ASP A 37 2.41 -12.57 -15.52
CA ASP A 37 3.29 -11.71 -16.28
C ASP A 37 3.27 -10.29 -15.73
N TYR A 38 4.43 -9.77 -15.30
CA TYR A 38 4.53 -8.39 -14.88
C TYR A 38 4.24 -7.43 -16.05
N SER A 39 3.39 -6.43 -15.80
CA SER A 39 3.07 -5.38 -16.77
C SER A 39 3.35 -4.00 -16.17
N PRO A 40 4.34 -3.23 -16.70
CA PRO A 40 4.57 -1.85 -16.29
C PRO A 40 3.33 -0.96 -16.49
N ALA A 41 2.59 -1.14 -17.59
CA ALA A 41 1.37 -0.39 -17.87
C ALA A 41 0.29 -0.64 -16.80
N LEU A 42 0.06 -1.91 -16.41
CA LEU A 42 -0.88 -2.24 -15.34
C LEU A 42 -0.38 -1.72 -13.99
N ALA A 43 0.94 -1.76 -13.73
CA ALA A 43 1.52 -1.19 -12.53
C ALA A 43 1.25 0.32 -12.42
N GLY A 44 1.44 1.09 -13.49
CA GLY A 44 1.12 2.52 -13.53
C GLY A 44 -0.36 2.80 -13.26
N GLN A 45 -1.26 2.03 -13.90
CA GLN A 45 -2.70 2.15 -13.68
C GLN A 45 -3.10 1.76 -12.25
N ALA A 46 -2.59 0.66 -11.71
CA ALA A 46 -2.85 0.21 -10.34
C ALA A 46 -2.37 1.24 -9.30
N LEU A 47 -1.19 1.85 -9.52
CA LEU A 47 -0.70 2.93 -8.65
C LEU A 47 -1.64 4.14 -8.69
N ALA A 48 -2.10 4.55 -9.87
CA ALA A 48 -3.04 5.68 -9.99
C ALA A 48 -4.34 5.41 -9.20
N LEU A 49 -4.86 4.17 -9.21
CA LEU A 49 -6.05 3.80 -8.47
C LEU A 49 -5.86 3.89 -6.95
N CYS A 50 -4.67 3.52 -6.42
CA CYS A 50 -4.43 3.47 -4.97
C CYS A 50 -3.69 4.69 -4.40
N SER A 51 -3.47 5.74 -5.19
CA SER A 51 -2.81 6.97 -4.73
C SER A 51 -3.72 7.88 -3.90
N GLY A 52 -5.05 7.72 -4.00
CA GLY A 52 -6.03 8.51 -3.25
C GLY A 52 -6.03 8.17 -1.76
N GLN A 53 -6.20 9.20 -0.91
CA GLN A 53 -6.24 9.07 0.55
C GLN A 53 -7.67 9.13 1.12
N THR A 54 -8.61 9.66 0.34
CA THR A 54 -10.02 9.79 0.73
C THR A 54 -10.92 8.85 -0.08
N ALA A 55 -12.13 8.61 0.42
CA ALA A 55 -13.15 7.86 -0.31
C ALA A 55 -13.49 8.52 -1.65
N GLU A 56 -13.51 9.87 -1.68
CA GLU A 56 -13.80 10.65 -2.88
C GLU A 56 -12.71 10.49 -3.93
N GLU A 57 -11.44 10.70 -3.56
CA GLU A 57 -10.30 10.57 -4.50
C GLU A 57 -10.20 9.14 -5.07
N THR A 58 -10.41 8.12 -4.23
CA THR A 58 -10.42 6.72 -4.68
C THR A 58 -11.57 6.45 -5.64
N ARG A 59 -12.77 7.01 -5.37
CA ARG A 59 -13.92 6.89 -6.25
C ARG A 59 -13.67 7.55 -7.59
N GLU A 60 -13.20 8.81 -7.60
CA GLU A 60 -12.91 9.56 -8.82
C GLU A 60 -11.86 8.85 -9.70
N SER A 61 -10.84 8.27 -9.08
CA SER A 61 -9.80 7.51 -9.78
C SER A 61 -10.39 6.26 -10.46
N LEU A 62 -11.21 5.48 -9.73
CA LEU A 62 -11.86 4.28 -10.27
C LEU A 62 -12.89 4.62 -11.37
N GLU A 63 -13.72 5.63 -11.17
CA GLU A 63 -14.71 6.07 -12.17
C GLU A 63 -14.02 6.59 -13.43
N SER A 64 -12.90 7.31 -13.31
CA SER A 64 -12.07 7.75 -14.43
C SER A 64 -11.47 6.59 -15.23
N ALA A 65 -11.18 5.48 -14.57
CA ALA A 65 -10.70 4.25 -15.19
C ALA A 65 -11.85 3.34 -15.72
N GLY A 66 -13.10 3.82 -15.69
CA GLY A 66 -14.26 3.11 -16.24
C GLY A 66 -14.91 2.12 -15.28
N PHE A 67 -14.61 2.16 -13.99
CA PHE A 67 -15.23 1.32 -12.98
C PHE A 67 -16.42 2.01 -12.32
N SER A 68 -17.41 1.23 -11.90
CA SER A 68 -18.54 1.66 -11.08
C SER A 68 -18.37 1.14 -9.65
N ILE A 69 -18.50 2.01 -8.67
CA ILE A 69 -18.33 1.65 -7.25
C ILE A 69 -19.45 0.70 -6.80
N LEU A 70 -19.07 -0.43 -6.22
CA LEU A 70 -19.96 -1.38 -5.57
C LEU A 70 -19.98 -1.20 -4.06
N LEU A 71 -18.82 -0.93 -3.47
CA LEU A 71 -18.64 -0.88 -2.03
C LEU A 71 -17.50 0.06 -1.67
N GLN A 72 -17.72 0.94 -0.68
CA GLN A 72 -16.67 1.70 0.02
C GLN A 72 -16.85 1.52 1.52
N GLN A 73 -15.83 1.09 2.22
CA GLN A 73 -15.90 0.81 3.65
C GLN A 73 -14.73 1.40 4.42
N ASN A 74 -14.98 1.68 5.68
CA ASN A 74 -14.03 1.99 6.75
C ASN A 74 -13.22 3.29 6.56
N PHE A 75 -13.51 4.14 5.58
CA PHE A 75 -12.77 5.40 5.40
C PHE A 75 -12.85 6.32 6.63
N ASP A 76 -13.98 6.29 7.36
CA ASP A 76 -14.20 7.07 8.58
C ASP A 76 -13.89 6.30 9.87
N LYS A 77 -13.68 4.97 9.79
CA LYS A 77 -13.65 4.07 10.96
C LYS A 77 -12.39 3.23 11.08
N ALA A 78 -11.55 3.13 10.05
CA ALA A 78 -10.36 2.29 10.10
C ALA A 78 -9.39 2.68 11.23
N ALA A 79 -9.43 3.96 11.67
CA ALA A 79 -8.66 4.44 12.80
C ALA A 79 -9.21 3.99 14.16
N ASP A 80 -10.48 3.56 14.26
CA ASP A 80 -11.12 3.14 15.51
C ASP A 80 -10.73 1.70 15.89
N ASP A 81 -10.52 0.83 14.87
CA ASP A 81 -10.05 -0.55 15.05
C ASP A 81 -9.00 -0.91 13.99
N PRO A 82 -7.83 -0.29 14.06
CA PRO A 82 -6.82 -0.42 13.02
C PRO A 82 -6.19 -1.81 12.93
N ALA A 83 -6.30 -2.63 13.98
CA ALA A 83 -5.78 -4.00 13.97
C ALA A 83 -6.61 -4.95 13.11
N HIS A 84 -7.90 -4.68 12.94
CA HIS A 84 -8.85 -5.57 12.27
C HIS A 84 -9.47 -4.99 11.01
N THR A 85 -9.29 -3.69 10.75
CA THR A 85 -9.92 -3.02 9.61
C THR A 85 -8.93 -2.22 8.77
N CYS A 86 -9.25 -2.03 7.51
CA CYS A 86 -8.63 -1.04 6.64
C CYS A 86 -9.70 -0.39 5.76
N ALA A 87 -9.42 0.83 5.28
CA ALA A 87 -10.30 1.49 4.34
C ALA A 87 -10.10 0.90 2.94
N PHE A 88 -11.18 0.53 2.26
CA PHE A 88 -11.10 -0.03 0.93
C PHE A 88 -12.32 0.29 0.07
N THR A 89 -12.13 0.16 -1.24
CA THR A 89 -13.18 0.30 -2.25
C THR A 89 -13.16 -0.92 -3.15
N VAL A 90 -14.34 -1.48 -3.44
CA VAL A 90 -14.54 -2.47 -4.50
C VAL A 90 -15.38 -1.83 -5.60
N ALA A 91 -14.88 -1.92 -6.83
CA ALA A 91 -15.55 -1.37 -8.00
C ALA A 91 -15.59 -2.42 -9.12
N ARG A 92 -16.60 -2.32 -9.99
CA ARG A 92 -16.84 -3.21 -11.11
C ARG A 92 -16.61 -2.50 -12.43
N GLY A 93 -15.87 -3.13 -13.32
CA GLY A 93 -15.66 -2.65 -14.69
C GLY A 93 -15.71 -3.78 -15.70
N GLN A 94 -15.64 -3.42 -17.00
CA GLN A 94 -15.44 -4.35 -18.10
C GLN A 94 -14.05 -4.16 -18.66
N VAL A 95 -13.32 -5.24 -18.88
CA VAL A 95 -11.97 -5.22 -19.43
C VAL A 95 -11.82 -6.22 -20.56
N GLU A 96 -10.98 -5.90 -21.53
CA GLU A 96 -10.62 -6.83 -22.59
C GLU A 96 -9.42 -7.67 -22.14
N TRP A 97 -9.57 -8.99 -22.15
CA TRP A 97 -8.50 -9.92 -21.84
C TRP A 97 -8.59 -11.19 -22.68
N ALA A 98 -7.48 -11.65 -23.21
CA ALA A 98 -7.40 -12.83 -24.09
C ALA A 98 -8.41 -12.78 -25.27
N GLY A 99 -8.72 -11.57 -25.76
CA GLY A 99 -9.65 -11.36 -26.87
C GLY A 99 -11.13 -11.50 -26.49
N GLN A 100 -11.44 -11.43 -25.20
CA GLN A 100 -12.82 -11.48 -24.68
C GLN A 100 -13.04 -10.36 -23.68
N THR A 101 -14.28 -9.89 -23.57
CA THR A 101 -14.70 -8.95 -22.55
C THR A 101 -15.02 -9.68 -21.26
N HIS A 102 -14.36 -9.29 -20.16
CA HIS A 102 -14.56 -9.87 -18.84
C HIS A 102 -15.06 -8.84 -17.86
N THR A 103 -15.90 -9.25 -16.90
CA THR A 103 -16.13 -8.47 -15.70
C THR A 103 -14.89 -8.50 -14.82
N MET A 104 -14.45 -7.33 -14.35
CA MET A 104 -13.38 -7.19 -13.39
C MET A 104 -13.87 -6.50 -12.12
N LEU A 105 -13.52 -7.06 -10.96
CA LEU A 105 -13.64 -6.40 -9.67
C LEU A 105 -12.28 -5.80 -9.29
N ALA A 106 -12.20 -4.48 -9.23
CA ALA A 106 -11.04 -3.76 -8.74
C ALA A 106 -11.19 -3.51 -7.24
N VAL A 107 -10.21 -3.94 -6.46
CA VAL A 107 -10.12 -3.77 -5.01
C VAL A 107 -8.97 -2.83 -4.72
N VAL A 108 -9.28 -1.64 -4.23
CA VAL A 108 -8.32 -0.60 -3.89
C VAL A 108 -8.30 -0.44 -2.37
N ILE A 109 -7.15 -0.70 -1.75
CA ILE A 109 -6.97 -0.60 -0.30
C ILE A 109 -6.12 0.63 -0.01
N ARG A 110 -6.70 1.55 0.79
CA ARG A 110 -6.04 2.81 1.18
C ARG A 110 -4.87 2.54 2.12
N GLY A 111 -3.83 3.36 2.01
CA GLY A 111 -2.71 3.41 2.96
C GLY A 111 -3.13 3.89 4.36
N THR A 112 -2.15 4.03 5.25
CA THR A 112 -2.37 4.45 6.64
C THR A 112 -2.97 5.86 6.72
N SER A 113 -3.93 6.04 7.64
CA SER A 113 -4.45 7.35 8.04
C SER A 113 -4.62 7.43 9.56
N GLY A 114 -4.27 8.56 10.15
CA GLY A 114 -4.52 8.84 11.57
C GLY A 114 -4.01 7.77 12.53
N GLY A 115 -4.90 7.26 13.40
CA GLY A 115 -4.57 6.27 14.45
C GLY A 115 -4.12 4.89 13.97
N GLU A 116 -4.24 4.57 12.67
CA GLU A 116 -3.79 3.29 12.09
C GLU A 116 -2.26 3.09 12.22
N TRP A 117 -1.50 4.16 12.45
CA TRP A 117 -0.04 4.09 12.59
C TRP A 117 0.42 3.15 13.70
N TYR A 118 -0.27 3.13 14.83
CA TYR A 118 0.11 2.26 15.96
C TYR A 118 0.00 0.79 15.62
N SER A 119 -1.01 0.38 14.85
CA SER A 119 -1.18 -1.00 14.45
C SER A 119 -0.13 -1.48 13.45
N ASN A 120 0.48 -0.57 12.68
CA ASN A 120 1.53 -0.94 11.72
C ASN A 120 2.79 -1.53 12.39
N PHE A 121 2.94 -1.34 13.71
CA PHE A 121 4.05 -1.87 14.49
C PHE A 121 3.70 -3.13 15.30
N ASP A 122 2.49 -3.64 15.18
CA ASP A 122 2.11 -4.93 15.77
C ASP A 122 2.50 -6.07 14.82
N PHE A 123 3.76 -6.46 14.88
CA PHE A 123 4.36 -7.50 14.05
C PHE A 123 4.26 -8.90 14.67
N ALA A 124 3.49 -9.07 15.73
CA ALA A 124 3.36 -10.36 16.36
C ALA A 124 2.89 -11.41 15.35
N PRO A 125 3.45 -12.64 15.38
CA PRO A 125 2.88 -13.75 14.66
C PRO A 125 1.45 -13.97 15.12
N SER A 126 0.56 -14.29 14.19
CA SER A 126 -0.86 -14.49 14.48
C SER A 126 -1.09 -15.45 15.64
N HIS A 127 -1.89 -15.02 16.64
CA HIS A 127 -2.29 -15.83 17.78
C HIS A 127 -3.27 -16.95 17.41
N SER A 128 -3.81 -16.94 16.20
CA SER A 128 -4.69 -17.99 15.66
C SER A 128 -3.95 -19.32 15.38
N GLY A 129 -2.64 -19.39 15.69
CA GLY A 129 -1.80 -20.55 15.44
C GLY A 129 -1.12 -20.53 14.07
N ASP A 130 -1.44 -19.57 13.20
CA ASP A 130 -0.73 -19.34 11.95
C ASP A 130 0.37 -18.31 12.17
N THR A 131 1.60 -18.76 12.37
CA THR A 131 2.77 -17.92 12.59
C THR A 131 3.36 -17.36 11.29
N ALA A 132 2.71 -17.65 10.15
CA ALA A 132 3.21 -17.32 8.82
C ALA A 132 2.92 -15.89 8.38
N PHE A 133 2.04 -15.15 9.09
CA PHE A 133 1.56 -13.83 8.68
C PHE A 133 1.75 -12.77 9.77
N ALA A 134 1.95 -11.52 9.35
CA ALA A 134 1.87 -10.36 10.24
C ALA A 134 0.40 -10.10 10.61
N GLU A 135 0.05 -10.27 11.88
CA GLU A 135 -1.33 -10.32 12.35
C GLU A 135 -2.10 -9.01 12.11
N ASN A 136 -1.42 -7.88 12.29
CA ASN A 136 -1.96 -6.54 12.11
C ASN A 136 -2.46 -6.24 10.68
N PHE A 137 -1.94 -6.96 9.68
CA PHE A 137 -2.39 -6.85 8.30
C PHE A 137 -3.34 -7.99 7.91
N LEU A 138 -3.18 -9.16 8.55
CA LEU A 138 -3.97 -10.34 8.23
C LEU A 138 -5.46 -10.15 8.51
N PHE A 139 -5.82 -9.68 9.70
CA PHE A 139 -7.23 -9.48 10.06
C PHE A 139 -7.90 -8.42 9.18
N ALA A 140 -7.19 -7.33 8.88
CA ALA A 140 -7.68 -6.33 7.95
C ALA A 140 -7.88 -6.90 6.53
N ALA A 141 -6.94 -7.73 6.05
CA ALA A 141 -7.08 -8.40 4.75
C ALA A 141 -8.24 -9.41 4.74
N GLN A 142 -8.49 -10.11 5.85
CA GLN A 142 -9.63 -11.03 6.01
C GLN A 142 -10.98 -10.28 5.98
N ASP A 143 -11.08 -9.09 6.59
CA ASP A 143 -12.28 -8.25 6.52
C ASP A 143 -12.60 -7.87 5.06
N VAL A 144 -11.58 -7.44 4.31
CA VAL A 144 -11.72 -7.16 2.87
C VAL A 144 -12.11 -8.42 2.10
N PHE A 145 -11.47 -9.56 2.38
CA PHE A 145 -11.77 -10.83 1.71
C PHE A 145 -13.21 -11.26 1.91
N LEU A 146 -13.76 -11.16 3.13
CA LEU A 146 -15.14 -11.51 3.42
C LEU A 146 -16.12 -10.62 2.64
N SER A 147 -15.86 -9.31 2.60
CA SER A 147 -16.68 -8.35 1.86
C SER A 147 -16.61 -8.60 0.35
N LEU A 148 -15.41 -8.85 -0.19
CA LEU A 148 -15.19 -9.14 -1.60
C LEU A 148 -15.81 -10.48 -2.01
N ASN A 149 -15.68 -11.53 -1.19
CA ASN A 149 -16.22 -12.86 -1.48
C ASN A 149 -17.74 -12.85 -1.70
N ALA A 150 -18.47 -12.00 -0.96
CA ALA A 150 -19.90 -11.81 -1.15
C ALA A 150 -20.25 -11.18 -2.52
N LEU A 151 -19.37 -10.34 -3.07
CA LEU A 151 -19.53 -9.73 -4.39
C LEU A 151 -19.08 -10.68 -5.51
N LEU A 152 -17.99 -11.41 -5.32
CA LEU A 152 -17.48 -12.40 -6.28
C LEU A 152 -18.54 -13.49 -6.58
N GLY A 153 -19.29 -13.91 -5.57
CA GLY A 153 -20.37 -14.89 -5.73
C GLY A 153 -21.57 -14.41 -6.57
N GLN A 154 -21.61 -13.14 -6.94
CA GLN A 154 -22.67 -12.54 -7.76
C GLN A 154 -22.25 -12.41 -9.24
N GLU A 155 -21.00 -12.64 -9.56
CA GLU A 155 -20.43 -12.49 -10.90
C GLU A 155 -20.05 -13.87 -11.49
N ASP A 156 -20.10 -13.97 -12.80
CA ASP A 156 -19.70 -15.20 -13.50
C ASP A 156 -18.21 -15.12 -13.89
N ASN A 157 -17.37 -15.87 -13.17
CA ASN A 157 -15.93 -15.94 -13.37
C ASN A 157 -15.23 -14.57 -13.56
N PRO A 158 -15.37 -13.65 -12.60
CA PRO A 158 -14.80 -12.32 -12.73
C PRO A 158 -13.27 -12.36 -12.59
N LEU A 159 -12.60 -11.43 -13.26
CA LEU A 159 -11.21 -11.10 -12.96
C LEU A 159 -11.17 -10.21 -11.70
N VAL A 160 -10.08 -10.29 -10.97
CA VAL A 160 -9.86 -9.49 -9.76
C VAL A 160 -8.55 -8.72 -9.88
N LEU A 161 -8.61 -7.40 -9.76
CA LEU A 161 -7.43 -6.55 -9.60
C LEU A 161 -7.38 -6.09 -8.14
N VAL A 162 -6.28 -6.36 -7.45
CA VAL A 162 -6.03 -5.90 -6.08
C VAL A 162 -4.85 -4.94 -6.08
N THR A 163 -5.03 -3.78 -5.48
CA THR A 163 -3.95 -2.81 -5.34
C THR A 163 -4.03 -2.03 -4.02
N GLY A 164 -2.89 -1.51 -3.60
CA GLY A 164 -2.75 -0.69 -2.41
C GLY A 164 -1.36 -0.11 -2.29
N HIS A 165 -1.23 0.92 -1.44
CA HIS A 165 0.02 1.59 -1.13
C HIS A 165 0.27 1.50 0.39
N SER A 166 1.54 1.33 0.81
CA SER A 166 1.94 1.31 2.22
C SER A 166 1.20 0.22 3.02
N ARG A 167 0.51 0.53 4.13
CA ARG A 167 -0.38 -0.38 4.85
C ARG A 167 -1.41 -1.04 3.93
N GLY A 168 -2.00 -0.26 3.02
CA GLY A 168 -2.94 -0.79 2.03
C GLY A 168 -2.30 -1.85 1.13
N ALA A 169 -1.00 -1.68 0.80
CA ALA A 169 -0.23 -2.67 0.06
C ALA A 169 0.02 -3.95 0.87
N ALA A 170 0.29 -3.83 2.18
CA ALA A 170 0.43 -4.99 3.06
C ALA A 170 -0.86 -5.81 3.12
N CYS A 171 -2.01 -5.14 3.30
CA CYS A 171 -3.31 -5.79 3.27
C CYS A 171 -3.62 -6.37 1.87
N ALA A 172 -3.28 -5.67 0.79
CA ALA A 172 -3.44 -6.14 -0.59
C ALA A 172 -2.59 -7.38 -0.90
N ASN A 173 -1.34 -7.42 -0.41
CA ASN A 173 -0.45 -8.57 -0.53
C ASN A 173 -1.06 -9.81 0.13
N LEU A 174 -1.52 -9.69 1.38
CA LEU A 174 -2.18 -10.79 2.09
C LEU A 174 -3.54 -11.16 1.51
N LEU A 175 -4.32 -10.18 1.01
CA LEU A 175 -5.55 -10.45 0.29
C LEU A 175 -5.27 -11.29 -0.98
N GLY A 176 -4.17 -11.01 -1.69
CA GLY A 176 -3.72 -11.80 -2.82
C GLY A 176 -3.44 -13.27 -2.44
N VAL A 177 -2.80 -13.50 -1.29
CA VAL A 177 -2.59 -14.85 -0.74
C VAL A 177 -3.92 -15.56 -0.46
N LEU A 178 -4.86 -14.88 0.20
CA LEU A 178 -6.19 -15.43 0.51
C LEU A 178 -6.98 -15.74 -0.75
N LEU A 179 -6.92 -14.87 -1.77
CA LEU A 179 -7.58 -15.08 -3.05
C LEU A 179 -6.99 -16.26 -3.80
N ASN A 180 -5.65 -16.41 -3.86
CA ASN A 180 -4.99 -17.53 -4.49
C ASN A 180 -5.32 -18.89 -3.82
N ALA A 181 -5.66 -18.86 -2.53
CA ALA A 181 -6.11 -20.07 -1.82
C ALA A 181 -7.57 -20.43 -2.11
N ALA A 182 -8.41 -19.44 -2.51
CA ALA A 182 -9.86 -19.62 -2.66
C ALA A 182 -10.34 -19.62 -4.12
N TYR A 183 -9.57 -19.01 -5.03
CA TYR A 183 -9.95 -18.81 -6.44
C TYR A 183 -8.80 -19.22 -7.36
N ASP A 184 -9.09 -19.27 -8.68
CA ASP A 184 -8.07 -19.52 -9.70
C ASP A 184 -7.06 -18.35 -9.74
N PRO A 185 -5.78 -18.56 -9.42
CA PRO A 185 -4.76 -17.52 -9.49
C PRO A 185 -4.64 -16.85 -10.86
N ALA A 186 -5.00 -17.56 -11.94
CA ALA A 186 -4.99 -16.99 -13.30
C ALA A 186 -5.98 -15.84 -13.49
N SER A 187 -7.01 -15.74 -12.65
CA SER A 187 -8.01 -14.66 -12.67
C SER A 187 -7.68 -13.49 -11.71
N VAL A 188 -6.59 -13.59 -10.95
CA VAL A 188 -6.24 -12.61 -9.89
C VAL A 188 -4.95 -11.87 -10.27
N PHE A 189 -4.99 -10.54 -10.27
CA PHE A 189 -3.88 -9.63 -10.55
C PHE A 189 -3.63 -8.80 -9.30
N VAL A 190 -2.43 -8.88 -8.73
CA VAL A 190 -2.08 -8.14 -7.50
C VAL A 190 -0.86 -7.27 -7.74
N TYR A 191 -1.04 -5.96 -7.59
CA TYR A 191 0.02 -4.96 -7.75
C TYR A 191 0.07 -4.07 -6.51
N THR A 192 1.16 -4.11 -5.77
CA THR A 192 1.30 -3.41 -4.49
C THR A 192 2.50 -2.49 -4.50
N PHE A 193 2.41 -1.36 -3.78
CA PHE A 193 3.42 -0.31 -3.79
C PHE A 193 3.84 0.07 -2.37
N ALA A 194 5.14 0.27 -2.15
CA ALA A 194 5.68 0.56 -0.82
C ALA A 194 5.30 -0.50 0.24
N THR A 195 5.25 -1.75 -0.17
CA THR A 195 4.71 -2.85 0.63
C THR A 195 5.64 -3.20 1.79
N PRO A 196 5.19 -3.13 3.06
CA PRO A 196 5.88 -3.74 4.19
C PRO A 196 6.05 -5.25 4.01
N MET A 197 6.91 -5.88 4.79
CA MET A 197 7.01 -7.34 4.82
C MET A 197 5.82 -7.93 5.59
N THR A 198 5.19 -8.99 5.06
CA THR A 198 3.86 -9.46 5.51
C THR A 198 3.83 -10.92 5.88
N VAL A 199 4.77 -11.73 5.38
CA VAL A 199 4.75 -13.20 5.50
C VAL A 199 6.07 -13.75 6.03
N ARG A 200 6.01 -14.96 6.61
CA ARG A 200 7.14 -15.70 7.16
C ARG A 200 7.06 -17.20 6.82
N GLY A 201 8.17 -17.91 7.02
CA GLY A 201 8.20 -19.37 6.97
C GLY A 201 7.65 -19.94 5.66
N ASP A 202 6.71 -20.88 5.76
CA ASP A 202 6.14 -21.59 4.62
C ASP A 202 5.37 -20.63 3.67
N ALA A 203 4.72 -19.59 4.22
CA ALA A 203 4.05 -18.57 3.40
C ALA A 203 5.03 -17.73 2.58
N LEU A 204 6.24 -17.50 3.11
CA LEU A 204 7.31 -16.82 2.37
C LEU A 204 7.93 -17.74 1.30
N ALA A 205 8.01 -19.04 1.57
CA ALA A 205 8.54 -20.03 0.63
C ALA A 205 7.54 -20.42 -0.47
N ALA A 206 6.26 -20.08 -0.31
CA ALA A 206 5.23 -20.38 -1.30
C ALA A 206 5.34 -19.46 -2.53
N GLU A 207 5.02 -20.01 -3.70
CA GLU A 207 5.06 -19.27 -4.95
C GLU A 207 3.72 -18.59 -5.24
N TYR A 208 3.76 -17.28 -5.48
CA TYR A 208 2.62 -16.44 -5.88
C TYR A 208 3.01 -15.63 -7.12
N PRO A 209 2.99 -16.26 -8.33
CA PRO A 209 3.50 -15.61 -9.54
C PRO A 209 2.68 -14.39 -10.00
N ASN A 210 1.45 -14.25 -9.52
CA ASN A 210 0.51 -13.19 -9.86
C ASN A 210 0.48 -12.05 -8.83
N ILE A 211 1.40 -12.04 -7.86
CA ILE A 211 1.56 -10.96 -6.87
C ILE A 211 2.87 -10.23 -7.17
N PHE A 212 2.78 -8.95 -7.51
CA PHE A 212 3.92 -8.09 -7.81
C PHE A 212 4.01 -6.96 -6.78
N ASN A 213 5.12 -6.92 -6.04
CA ASN A 213 5.42 -5.88 -5.07
C ASN A 213 6.41 -4.89 -5.70
N LEU A 214 5.99 -3.68 -5.97
CA LEU A 214 6.87 -2.65 -6.48
C LEU A 214 7.61 -2.01 -5.31
N VAL A 215 8.93 -2.18 -5.29
CA VAL A 215 9.79 -1.84 -4.16
C VAL A 215 10.78 -0.75 -4.59
N ASN A 216 10.68 0.41 -3.95
CA ASN A 216 11.70 1.44 -4.02
C ASN A 216 12.82 1.10 -3.02
N PRO A 217 14.08 0.88 -3.43
CA PRO A 217 15.16 0.52 -2.52
C PRO A 217 15.49 1.60 -1.49
N CYS A 218 15.12 2.87 -1.77
CA CYS A 218 15.27 4.00 -0.85
C CYS A 218 14.11 4.16 0.15
N ASP A 219 13.07 3.35 0.04
CA ASP A 219 11.90 3.39 0.93
C ASP A 219 12.10 2.44 2.12
N ALA A 220 12.33 3.00 3.30
CA ALA A 220 12.57 2.23 4.53
C ALA A 220 11.33 1.43 4.98
N VAL A 221 10.11 1.84 4.62
CA VAL A 221 8.87 1.10 4.97
C VAL A 221 8.87 -0.28 4.33
N THR A 222 9.47 -0.44 3.17
CA THR A 222 9.57 -1.73 2.48
C THR A 222 10.54 -2.71 3.16
N LYS A 223 11.31 -2.25 4.16
CA LYS A 223 12.31 -3.04 4.90
C LYS A 223 11.80 -3.54 6.26
N VAL A 224 10.59 -3.18 6.66
CA VAL A 224 9.98 -3.57 7.94
C VAL A 224 8.70 -4.38 7.74
N PRO A 225 8.36 -5.30 8.70
CA PRO A 225 9.22 -5.84 9.78
C PRO A 225 10.50 -6.45 9.23
N LEU A 226 11.51 -6.63 10.11
CA LEU A 226 12.86 -6.95 9.65
C LEU A 226 12.98 -8.34 9.01
N ALA A 227 13.72 -8.43 7.91
CA ALA A 227 14.08 -9.72 7.32
C ALA A 227 14.85 -10.62 8.28
N ALA A 228 15.63 -10.05 9.21
CA ALA A 228 16.31 -10.78 10.29
C ALA A 228 15.32 -11.55 11.19
N TRP A 229 14.08 -11.11 11.27
CA TRP A 229 12.99 -11.79 11.99
C TRP A 229 12.27 -12.86 11.16
N GLY A 230 12.78 -13.14 9.95
CA GLY A 230 12.22 -14.10 9.02
C GLY A 230 11.05 -13.57 8.19
N TYR A 231 10.81 -12.25 8.16
CA TYR A 231 9.77 -11.65 7.35
C TYR A 231 10.21 -11.39 5.90
N GLY A 232 9.25 -11.44 5.00
CA GLY A 232 9.31 -11.05 3.60
C GLY A 232 7.93 -10.70 3.07
N ARG A 233 7.77 -10.71 1.77
CA ARG A 233 6.50 -10.47 1.07
C ARG A 233 6.10 -11.71 0.27
N ALA A 234 4.80 -11.96 0.16
CA ALA A 234 4.31 -12.95 -0.78
C ALA A 234 4.48 -12.42 -2.21
N GLY A 235 4.87 -13.31 -3.15
CA GLY A 235 5.01 -12.98 -4.55
C GLY A 235 6.39 -12.46 -4.95
N GLN A 236 6.44 -11.65 -5.99
CA GLN A 236 7.66 -11.20 -6.65
C GLN A 236 7.93 -9.72 -6.33
N ASP A 237 9.13 -9.42 -5.86
CA ASP A 237 9.59 -8.04 -5.69
C ASP A 237 10.13 -7.50 -7.01
N ILE A 238 9.51 -6.44 -7.51
CA ILE A 238 9.96 -5.64 -8.64
C ILE A 238 10.71 -4.44 -8.08
N VAL A 239 12.04 -4.54 -8.01
CA VAL A 239 12.88 -3.47 -7.45
C VAL A 239 13.05 -2.37 -8.50
N LEU A 240 12.57 -1.18 -8.17
CA LEU A 240 12.65 0.01 -9.03
C LEU A 240 14.07 0.59 -9.00
N GLN A 241 14.50 1.19 -10.11
CA GLN A 241 15.79 1.88 -10.16
C GLN A 241 15.69 3.23 -9.42
N ASN A 242 16.63 3.49 -8.51
CA ASN A 242 16.70 4.74 -7.76
C ASN A 242 18.15 5.03 -7.32
N ASP A 243 18.35 6.06 -6.51
CA ASP A 243 19.64 6.50 -5.97
C ASP A 243 20.31 5.39 -5.14
N ALA A 244 21.41 4.85 -5.66
CA ALA A 244 22.13 3.75 -5.02
C ALA A 244 22.83 4.15 -3.71
N GLU A 245 23.23 5.42 -3.55
CA GLU A 245 23.86 5.90 -2.33
C GLU A 245 22.82 6.02 -1.21
N LEU A 246 21.65 6.60 -1.50
CA LEU A 246 20.54 6.66 -0.55
C LEU A 246 20.04 5.26 -0.17
N ALA A 247 19.92 4.36 -1.14
CA ALA A 247 19.54 2.97 -0.87
C ALA A 247 20.53 2.29 0.09
N ALA A 248 21.84 2.48 -0.12
CA ALA A 248 22.86 1.94 0.77
C ALA A 248 22.81 2.54 2.19
N GLN A 249 22.44 3.82 2.34
CA GLN A 249 22.25 4.45 3.65
C GLN A 249 21.04 3.84 4.37
N VAL A 250 19.93 3.62 3.67
CA VAL A 250 18.75 2.94 4.22
C VAL A 250 19.07 1.51 4.65
N ASP A 251 19.78 0.75 3.81
CA ASP A 251 20.18 -0.62 4.12
C ASP A 251 21.12 -0.68 5.34
N ALA A 252 22.05 0.26 5.48
CA ALA A 252 22.92 0.35 6.64
C ALA A 252 22.15 0.64 7.94
N ALA A 253 21.16 1.51 7.90
CA ALA A 253 20.28 1.79 9.05
C ALA A 253 19.46 0.56 9.45
N ILE A 254 18.90 -0.15 8.49
CA ILE A 254 18.15 -1.41 8.73
C ILE A 254 19.08 -2.51 9.26
N ALA A 255 20.30 -2.62 8.76
CA ALA A 255 21.30 -3.58 9.25
C ALA A 255 21.68 -3.29 10.71
N SER A 256 21.85 -2.03 11.08
CA SER A 256 22.11 -1.60 12.46
C SER A 256 20.94 -1.98 13.37
N LEU A 257 19.70 -1.73 12.95
CA LEU A 257 18.49 -2.13 13.67
C LEU A 257 18.41 -3.65 13.82
N SER A 258 18.74 -4.41 12.78
CA SER A 258 18.74 -5.88 12.81
C SER A 258 19.81 -6.44 13.75
N ALA A 259 20.98 -5.79 13.87
CA ALA A 259 22.04 -6.19 14.80
C ALA A 259 21.63 -5.98 16.26
N LEU A 260 20.84 -4.93 16.54
CA LEU A 260 20.35 -4.62 17.89
C LEU A 260 19.17 -5.50 18.30
N ALA A 261 18.33 -5.88 17.35
CA ALA A 261 17.18 -6.75 17.58
C ALA A 261 17.24 -7.94 16.61
N PRO A 262 18.13 -8.93 16.85
CA PRO A 262 18.28 -10.10 15.99
C PRO A 262 17.03 -11.00 15.99
N ASP A 263 16.24 -10.95 17.06
CA ASP A 263 14.99 -11.69 17.21
C ASP A 263 13.82 -10.72 17.40
N ILE A 264 12.61 -11.19 17.12
CA ILE A 264 11.40 -10.41 17.43
C ILE A 264 11.39 -10.19 18.95
N PRO A 265 11.41 -8.95 19.43
CA PRO A 265 11.38 -8.68 20.85
C PRO A 265 10.19 -9.36 21.54
N ALA A 266 10.40 -9.95 22.73
CA ALA A 266 9.37 -10.69 23.44
C ALA A 266 8.08 -9.91 23.68
N TYR A 267 8.17 -8.60 23.72
CA TYR A 267 7.06 -7.65 23.80
C TYR A 267 6.09 -7.79 22.60
N TYR A 268 6.57 -8.02 21.36
CA TYR A 268 5.71 -8.23 20.19
C TYR A 268 4.98 -9.58 20.19
N THR A 269 5.44 -10.53 21.00
CA THR A 269 4.81 -11.84 21.16
C THR A 269 3.83 -11.91 22.34
N GLN A 270 3.76 -10.82 23.15
CA GLN A 270 2.90 -10.75 24.36
C GLN A 270 1.92 -9.59 24.21
N ARG A 271 0.80 -9.83 23.62
CA ARG A 271 -0.20 -8.89 23.12
C ARG A 271 -0.86 -7.92 24.13
N HIS A 272 -0.38 -7.72 25.35
CA HIS A 272 -1.19 -7.05 26.37
C HIS A 272 -0.56 -5.91 27.15
N SER A 273 0.60 -5.40 26.82
CA SER A 273 1.02 -4.19 27.54
C SER A 273 2.04 -3.35 26.79
N LEU A 274 1.54 -2.37 26.05
CA LEU A 274 2.30 -1.13 25.80
C LEU A 274 2.70 -0.44 27.12
N THR A 275 2.33 -1.01 28.29
CA THR A 275 2.54 -0.46 29.64
C THR A 275 2.96 -1.50 30.67
N GLY A 276 3.41 -2.72 30.28
CA GLY A 276 3.76 -3.78 31.26
C GLY A 276 5.18 -3.68 31.80
N PRO A 277 5.40 -3.94 33.10
CA PRO A 277 6.74 -4.06 33.64
C PRO A 277 7.38 -5.38 33.14
N GLY A 278 8.54 -5.31 32.50
CA GLY A 278 9.32 -6.50 32.09
C GLY A 278 9.94 -6.44 30.70
N LEU A 279 9.81 -5.32 30.00
CA LEU A 279 10.61 -5.08 28.80
C LEU A 279 12.08 -4.88 29.21
N SER A 280 13.00 -5.57 28.53
CA SER A 280 14.41 -5.19 28.63
C SER A 280 14.58 -3.78 28.08
N ASP A 281 15.50 -3.02 28.63
CA ASP A 281 15.77 -1.65 28.19
C ASP A 281 16.04 -1.60 26.66
N ASP A 282 16.67 -2.65 26.12
CA ASP A 282 16.97 -2.81 24.69
C ASP A 282 15.70 -2.96 23.82
N GLY A 283 14.69 -3.69 24.29
CA GLY A 283 13.41 -3.86 23.59
C GLY A 283 12.58 -2.58 23.53
N LEU A 284 12.63 -1.76 24.59
CA LEU A 284 12.02 -0.43 24.65
C LEU A 284 12.67 0.52 23.64
N THR A 285 13.99 0.51 23.57
CA THR A 285 14.75 1.42 22.70
C THR A 285 14.49 1.13 21.21
N VAL A 286 14.43 -0.13 20.79
CA VAL A 286 14.08 -0.51 19.40
C VAL A 286 12.65 -0.10 19.09
N PHE A 287 11.71 -0.32 20.01
CA PHE A 287 10.32 0.08 19.84
C PHE A 287 10.17 1.59 19.73
N ASP A 288 10.82 2.34 20.62
CA ASP A 288 10.80 3.81 20.60
C ASP A 288 11.39 4.35 19.29
N ALA A 289 12.45 3.72 18.77
CA ALA A 289 13.02 4.07 17.48
C ALA A 289 12.04 3.81 16.32
N MET A 290 11.35 2.69 16.34
CA MET A 290 10.34 2.35 15.33
C MET A 290 9.10 3.26 15.42
N LEU A 291 8.64 3.60 16.63
CA LEU A 291 7.57 4.57 16.85
C LEU A 291 7.98 5.97 16.39
N ALA A 292 9.20 6.41 16.72
CA ALA A 292 9.73 7.69 16.29
C ALA A 292 9.83 7.76 14.76
N PHE A 293 10.29 6.69 14.12
CA PHE A 293 10.32 6.55 12.66
C PHE A 293 8.91 6.63 12.06
N GLY A 294 7.96 5.84 12.56
CA GLY A 294 6.56 5.87 12.11
C GLY A 294 5.90 7.22 12.34
N SER A 295 6.12 7.84 13.49
CA SER A 295 5.58 9.17 13.82
C SER A 295 6.17 10.26 12.92
N SER A 296 7.44 10.14 12.53
CA SER A 296 8.08 11.07 11.59
C SER A 296 7.47 10.98 10.19
N LEU A 297 7.11 9.78 9.76
CA LEU A 297 6.38 9.56 8.49
C LEU A 297 4.98 10.20 8.52
N THR A 298 4.27 10.15 9.67
CA THR A 298 2.93 10.76 9.83
C THR A 298 2.96 12.29 9.85
N ASN A 299 3.91 12.87 10.57
CA ASN A 299 4.00 14.33 10.74
C ASN A 299 4.18 15.09 9.42
N LEU A 300 4.55 14.40 8.35
CA LEU A 300 4.71 14.99 7.03
C LEU A 300 3.49 14.80 6.12
N SER A 301 2.66 13.80 6.37
CA SER A 301 1.38 13.61 5.65
C SER A 301 0.25 14.46 6.25
N GLU A 302 0.31 14.75 7.56
CA GLU A 302 -0.67 15.56 8.27
C GLU A 302 0.04 16.75 8.93
N GLN A 303 -0.19 17.97 8.49
CA GLN A 303 0.37 19.18 9.10
C GLN A 303 -0.07 19.42 10.57
N SER A 304 -0.39 18.36 11.31
CA SER A 304 -1.04 18.46 12.62
C SER A 304 -0.83 17.24 13.52
N ALA A 305 0.40 16.94 13.94
CA ALA A 305 0.61 16.11 15.13
C ALA A 305 1.95 16.42 15.80
N ALA A 306 1.95 16.40 17.15
CA ALA A 306 3.11 16.75 17.95
C ALA A 306 4.29 15.78 17.73
N PRO A 307 5.54 16.28 17.69
CA PRO A 307 6.71 15.43 17.50
C PRO A 307 6.88 14.45 18.67
N SER A 308 7.44 13.27 18.38
CA SER A 308 8.07 12.40 19.37
C SER A 308 8.94 13.27 20.29
N SER A 309 8.86 13.08 21.61
CA SER A 309 9.55 14.01 22.50
C SER A 309 11.06 14.02 22.19
N PRO A 310 11.72 15.18 22.17
CA PRO A 310 13.17 15.27 21.97
C PRO A 310 13.97 14.34 22.90
N ALA A 311 13.44 14.08 24.11
CA ALA A 311 14.07 13.18 25.07
C ALA A 311 14.13 11.71 24.64
N GLN A 312 13.22 11.25 23.79
CA GLN A 312 13.26 9.88 23.24
C GLN A 312 14.34 9.77 22.16
N LEU A 313 14.46 10.76 21.29
CA LEU A 313 15.51 10.82 20.28
C LEU A 313 16.91 10.97 20.91
N ASP A 314 17.04 11.75 21.98
CA ASP A 314 18.30 11.90 22.72
C ASP A 314 18.73 10.60 23.40
N ALA A 315 17.80 9.81 23.92
CA ALA A 315 18.09 8.49 24.51
C ALA A 315 18.59 7.50 23.46
N ILE A 316 17.97 7.47 22.27
CA ILE A 316 18.39 6.63 21.13
C ILE A 316 19.76 7.08 20.60
N ALA A 317 20.00 8.39 20.51
CA ALA A 317 21.27 8.95 20.04
C ALA A 317 22.44 8.73 21.02
N ALA A 318 22.17 8.46 22.30
CA ALA A 318 23.19 8.22 23.31
C ALA A 318 23.81 6.81 23.21
N ASP A 319 23.16 5.84 22.53
CA ASP A 319 23.69 4.53 22.27
C ASP A 319 24.49 4.52 20.96
N SER A 320 25.78 4.13 21.04
CA SER A 320 26.68 4.17 19.89
C SER A 320 26.25 3.25 18.74
N ASP A 321 25.56 2.18 19.06
CA ASP A 321 25.11 1.19 18.07
C ASP A 321 23.85 1.65 17.35
N PHE A 322 23.06 2.53 17.97
CA PHE A 322 21.90 3.20 17.37
C PHE A 322 22.25 4.50 16.63
N ALA A 323 23.45 5.01 16.72
CA ALA A 323 23.83 6.29 16.13
C ALA A 323 23.44 6.40 14.62
N PRO A 324 23.60 5.38 13.76
CA PRO A 324 23.17 5.46 12.37
C PRO A 324 21.64 5.57 12.22
N LEU A 325 20.88 4.86 13.05
CA LEU A 325 19.43 4.92 13.05
C LEU A 325 18.92 6.23 13.63
N ALA A 326 19.51 6.69 14.74
CA ALA A 326 19.20 8.00 15.34
C ALA A 326 19.48 9.14 14.34
N ALA A 327 20.61 9.10 13.63
CA ALA A 327 20.95 10.07 12.61
C ALA A 327 19.97 10.02 11.41
N LEU A 328 19.48 8.83 11.03
CA LEU A 328 18.44 8.69 10.01
C LEU A 328 17.11 9.28 10.49
N ILE A 329 16.70 8.95 11.72
CA ILE A 329 15.46 9.45 12.33
C ILE A 329 15.51 10.99 12.47
N GLU A 330 16.63 11.55 12.92
CA GLU A 330 16.83 12.98 13.01
C GLU A 330 16.69 13.66 11.64
N LYS A 331 17.34 13.11 10.62
CA LYS A 331 17.24 13.58 9.23
C LYS A 331 15.82 13.46 8.66
N ILE A 332 15.10 12.42 9.02
CA ILE A 332 13.71 12.21 8.60
C ILE A 332 12.77 13.15 9.34
N SER A 333 13.03 13.43 10.63
CA SER A 333 12.18 14.24 11.49
C SER A 333 12.34 15.75 11.28
N ASP A 334 13.43 16.19 10.64
CA ASP A 334 13.65 17.59 10.33
C ASP A 334 13.21 17.92 8.88
N PRO A 335 11.99 18.46 8.72
CA PRO A 335 11.49 18.82 7.38
C PRO A 335 12.23 20.02 6.76
N SER A 336 13.11 20.70 7.52
CA SER A 336 13.92 21.81 7.02
C SER A 336 15.17 21.32 6.27
N THR A 337 15.57 20.05 6.48
CA THR A 337 16.70 19.45 5.77
C THR A 337 16.25 18.85 4.44
N ASP A 338 17.03 19.06 3.38
CA ASP A 338 16.74 18.44 2.07
C ASP A 338 16.75 16.91 2.15
N THR A 339 17.59 16.34 3.03
CA THR A 339 17.69 14.88 3.23
C THR A 339 16.44 14.30 3.88
N GLY A 340 15.86 14.95 4.89
CA GLY A 340 14.61 14.51 5.53
C GLY A 340 13.46 14.48 4.54
N ARG A 341 13.27 15.54 3.77
CA ARG A 341 12.29 15.59 2.69
C ARG A 341 12.52 14.49 1.66
N THR A 342 13.77 14.22 1.32
CA THR A 342 14.12 13.18 0.34
C THR A 342 13.75 11.79 0.83
N VAL A 343 14.12 11.39 2.05
CA VAL A 343 13.82 10.04 2.58
C VAL A 343 12.32 9.80 2.69
N LEU A 344 11.56 10.81 3.14
CA LEU A 344 10.11 10.70 3.25
C LEU A 344 9.42 10.69 1.89
N SER A 345 9.90 11.50 0.95
CA SER A 345 9.36 11.51 -0.40
C SER A 345 9.52 10.17 -1.11
N GLN A 346 10.50 9.35 -0.70
CA GLN A 346 10.73 8.01 -1.24
C GLN A 346 9.56 7.05 -1.00
N HIS A 347 8.80 7.27 0.08
CA HIS A 347 7.63 6.45 0.41
C HIS A 347 6.34 6.89 -0.31
N MET A 348 6.30 8.10 -0.85
CA MET A 348 5.07 8.66 -1.41
C MET A 348 4.69 8.04 -2.77
N PRO A 349 3.38 7.90 -3.09
CA PRO A 349 2.92 7.39 -4.38
C PRO A 349 3.51 8.14 -5.58
N GLN A 350 3.73 9.45 -5.45
CA GLN A 350 4.33 10.30 -6.48
C GLN A 350 5.75 9.87 -6.85
N MET A 351 6.53 9.40 -5.87
CA MET A 351 7.88 8.86 -6.14
C MET A 351 7.78 7.56 -6.92
N TYR A 352 6.89 6.66 -6.53
CA TYR A 352 6.67 5.41 -7.25
C TYR A 352 6.21 5.66 -8.70
N ALA A 353 5.33 6.65 -8.92
CA ALA A 353 4.93 7.06 -10.26
C ALA A 353 6.12 7.57 -11.10
N GLN A 354 6.99 8.39 -10.49
CA GLN A 354 8.20 8.88 -11.16
C GLN A 354 9.15 7.74 -11.52
N LEU A 355 9.38 6.79 -10.62
CA LEU A 355 10.30 5.67 -10.84
C LEU A 355 9.78 4.71 -11.93
N LEU A 356 8.48 4.48 -12.00
CA LEU A 356 7.87 3.65 -13.05
C LEU A 356 8.09 4.24 -14.45
N THR A 357 8.03 5.58 -14.58
CA THR A 357 8.25 6.24 -15.88
C THR A 357 9.72 6.32 -16.30
N GLN A 358 10.67 6.11 -15.38
CA GLN A 358 12.10 6.10 -15.69
C GLN A 358 12.61 4.72 -16.17
N GLY A 359 11.83 3.67 -15.93
CA GLY A 359 12.16 2.29 -16.28
C GLY A 359 11.68 1.85 -17.67
N GLU A 360 10.93 2.72 -18.38
CA GLU A 360 10.52 2.53 -19.77
C GLU A 360 11.58 3.12 -20.73
#